data_20e10768454e177bc18639bd72376938
#
_entry.id   20e10768454e177bc18639bd72376938
#
_cell.length_a   1.000
_cell.length_b   1.000
_cell.length_c   1.000
_cell.angle_alpha   90.00
_cell.angle_beta   90.00
_cell.angle_gamma   90.00
#
_symmetry.space_group_name_H-M   'P 1'
#
loop_
_entity.id
_entity.type
_entity.pdbx_description
1 polymer ?
#
loop_
_entity_poly.entity_id
_entity_poly.type
_entity_poly.pdbx_seq_one_letter_code
_entity_poly.pdbx_strand_id
1 'polypeptide(L)'
;MKPSIYKNEGYQLIGAAFEVFNEQGYGLAEDIYQESLEMELELRGISFESKKELPCFFKGRELKKRFQPDLFVFNCLVVELKSVSNLLDEHEAELMNYLRITKQPVGYLINFGHADSMEWKRFILSEFIPQSLSENEH
;
A
#
# COMPACT_ATOMS: atom_id res chain seq x y z
N MET A 1 -21.05 -6.52 -7.18
CA MET A 1 -19.81 -7.31 -7.20
C MET A 1 -18.66 -6.44 -6.74
N LYS A 2 -17.84 -6.95 -5.83
CA LYS A 2 -16.68 -6.18 -5.40
C LYS A 2 -15.62 -6.16 -6.49
N PRO A 3 -14.97 -5.01 -6.71
CA PRO A 3 -13.89 -4.96 -7.69
C PRO A 3 -12.74 -5.87 -7.30
N SER A 4 -12.20 -6.58 -8.29
CA SER A 4 -11.00 -7.41 -8.11
C SER A 4 -9.79 -6.74 -8.76
N ILE A 5 -9.85 -5.42 -8.90
CA ILE A 5 -8.81 -4.62 -9.52
C ILE A 5 -7.44 -4.85 -8.85
N TYR A 6 -6.43 -5.07 -9.65
CA TYR A 6 -5.04 -5.28 -9.19
C TYR A 6 -4.89 -6.44 -8.21
N LYS A 7 -5.75 -7.46 -8.34
CA LYS A 7 -5.73 -8.62 -7.44
C LYS A 7 -4.40 -9.38 -7.51
N ASN A 8 -3.92 -9.61 -8.73
CA ASN A 8 -2.67 -10.34 -8.92
C ASN A 8 -1.47 -9.55 -8.42
N GLU A 9 -1.47 -8.24 -8.68
CA GLU A 9 -0.43 -7.35 -8.19
C GLU A 9 -0.39 -7.32 -6.65
N GLY A 10 -1.57 -7.23 -6.04
CA GLY A 10 -1.67 -7.26 -4.57
C GLY A 10 -1.20 -8.58 -4.00
N TYR A 11 -1.53 -9.68 -4.63
CA TYR A 11 -1.08 -11.01 -4.22
C TYR A 11 0.44 -11.10 -4.22
N GLN A 12 1.09 -10.59 -5.26
CA GLN A 12 2.54 -10.57 -5.36
C GLN A 12 3.18 -9.69 -4.29
N LEU A 13 2.58 -8.52 -4.03
CA LEU A 13 3.06 -7.61 -2.98
C LEU A 13 3.02 -8.30 -1.62
N ILE A 14 1.88 -8.88 -1.27
CA ILE A 14 1.70 -9.51 0.04
C ILE A 14 2.60 -10.74 0.17
N GLY A 15 2.82 -11.50 -0.91
CA GLY A 15 3.78 -12.60 -0.91
C GLY A 15 5.19 -12.13 -0.56
N ALA A 16 5.62 -11.02 -1.14
CA ALA A 16 6.92 -10.43 -0.84
C ALA A 16 7.00 -9.97 0.61
N ALA A 17 5.94 -9.35 1.12
CA ALA A 17 5.88 -8.89 2.51
C ALA A 17 5.94 -10.07 3.49
N PHE A 18 5.26 -11.17 3.19
CA PHE A 18 5.34 -12.37 4.04
C PHE A 18 6.75 -12.93 4.08
N GLU A 19 7.46 -12.94 2.96
CA GLU A 19 8.86 -13.38 2.96
C GLU A 19 9.72 -12.53 3.88
N VAL A 20 9.54 -11.21 3.84
CA VAL A 20 10.24 -10.29 4.74
C VAL A 20 9.90 -10.60 6.20
N PHE A 21 8.62 -10.78 6.51
CA PHE A 21 8.18 -11.08 7.87
C PHE A 21 8.76 -12.40 8.37
N ASN A 22 8.75 -13.42 7.51
CA ASN A 22 9.27 -14.74 7.87
C ASN A 22 10.79 -14.69 8.14
N GLU A 23 11.52 -13.89 7.38
CA GLU A 23 12.97 -13.80 7.52
C GLU A 23 13.39 -12.92 8.71
N GLN A 24 12.72 -11.78 8.89
CA GLN A 24 13.12 -10.77 9.88
C GLN A 24 12.44 -10.90 11.23
N GLY A 25 11.27 -11.53 11.29
CA GLY A 25 10.47 -11.56 12.51
C GLY A 25 9.72 -10.24 12.71
N TYR A 26 9.16 -10.08 13.91
CA TYR A 26 8.32 -8.93 14.20
C TYR A 26 9.03 -7.89 15.07
N GLY A 27 8.53 -6.65 15.02
CA GLY A 27 8.87 -5.63 16.03
C GLY A 27 10.19 -4.90 15.84
N LEU A 28 10.82 -5.05 14.68
CA LEU A 28 12.00 -4.25 14.36
C LEU A 28 11.56 -2.84 13.96
N ALA A 29 12.51 -1.94 13.79
CA ALA A 29 12.21 -0.58 13.36
C ALA A 29 11.58 -0.60 11.96
N GLU A 30 10.65 0.31 11.71
CA GLU A 30 9.89 0.37 10.47
C GLU A 30 10.78 0.47 9.24
N ASP A 31 11.87 1.26 9.33
CA ASP A 31 12.78 1.44 8.19
C ASP A 31 13.54 0.17 7.81
N ILE A 32 13.72 -0.77 8.75
CA ILE A 32 14.32 -2.06 8.43
C ILE A 32 13.39 -2.86 7.51
N TYR A 33 12.09 -2.83 7.80
CA TYR A 33 11.10 -3.52 6.96
C TYR A 33 10.96 -2.84 5.59
N GLN A 34 11.05 -1.51 5.57
CA GLN A 34 11.02 -0.75 4.32
C GLN A 34 12.15 -1.23 3.39
N GLU A 35 13.38 -1.23 3.90
CA GLU A 35 14.54 -1.62 3.11
C GLU A 35 14.48 -3.08 2.70
N SER A 36 14.10 -3.96 3.64
CA SER A 36 13.99 -5.39 3.36
C SER A 36 12.94 -5.68 2.27
N LEU A 37 11.79 -5.00 2.35
CA LEU A 37 10.74 -5.20 1.36
C LEU A 37 11.17 -4.67 -0.02
N GLU A 38 11.88 -3.55 -0.06
CA GLU A 38 12.41 -3.03 -1.32
C GLU A 38 13.37 -4.04 -1.96
N MET A 39 14.24 -4.66 -1.15
CA MET A 39 15.15 -5.69 -1.64
C MET A 39 14.39 -6.92 -2.16
N GLU A 40 13.36 -7.36 -1.44
CA GLU A 40 12.59 -8.52 -1.86
C GLU A 40 11.82 -8.25 -3.14
N LEU A 41 11.25 -7.05 -3.28
CA LEU A 41 10.57 -6.65 -4.51
C LEU A 41 11.54 -6.66 -5.70
N GLU A 42 12.76 -6.16 -5.50
CA GLU A 42 13.77 -6.19 -6.54
C GLU A 42 14.13 -7.64 -6.93
N LEU A 43 14.31 -8.52 -5.95
CA LEU A 43 14.62 -9.93 -6.20
C LEU A 43 13.53 -10.62 -7.01
N ARG A 44 12.27 -10.19 -6.83
CA ARG A 44 11.12 -10.75 -7.53
C ARG A 44 10.83 -10.08 -8.86
N GLY A 45 11.60 -9.05 -9.22
CA GLY A 45 11.38 -8.30 -10.45
C GLY A 45 10.10 -7.46 -10.42
N ILE A 46 9.65 -7.06 -9.24
CA ILE A 46 8.45 -6.25 -9.06
C ILE A 46 8.84 -4.78 -9.06
N SER A 47 8.23 -4.00 -9.95
CA SER A 47 8.52 -2.57 -10.03
C SER A 47 7.92 -1.80 -8.86
N PHE A 48 8.66 -0.85 -8.32
CA PHE A 48 8.21 0.00 -7.24
C PHE A 48 8.97 1.31 -7.22
N GLU A 49 8.40 2.30 -6.54
CA GLU A 49 9.06 3.56 -6.26
C GLU A 49 8.95 3.82 -4.76
N SER A 50 10.09 4.11 -4.13
CA SER A 50 10.16 4.43 -2.71
C SER A 50 9.85 5.93 -2.54
N LYS A 51 8.93 6.25 -1.64
CA LYS A 51 8.61 7.64 -1.28
C LYS A 51 8.22 8.52 -2.47
N LYS A 52 7.53 7.93 -3.45
CA LYS A 52 7.07 8.71 -4.61
C LYS A 52 6.12 9.81 -4.16
N GLU A 53 6.32 11.02 -4.67
CA GLU A 53 5.41 12.13 -4.39
C GLU A 53 4.15 12.04 -5.23
N LEU A 54 3.01 11.87 -4.58
CA LEU A 54 1.70 11.85 -5.23
C LEU A 54 1.01 13.20 -5.02
N PRO A 55 0.37 13.76 -6.05
CA PRO A 55 -0.35 15.03 -5.89
C PRO A 55 -1.61 14.85 -5.05
N CYS A 56 -1.93 15.87 -4.27
CA CYS A 56 -3.16 15.93 -3.46
C CYS A 56 -4.06 17.02 -4.02
N PHE A 57 -5.37 16.85 -3.89
CA PHE A 57 -6.34 17.74 -4.51
C PHE A 57 -7.38 18.24 -3.52
N PHE A 58 -7.83 19.48 -3.74
CA PHE A 58 -8.95 20.07 -3.05
C PHE A 58 -9.86 20.75 -4.09
N LYS A 59 -11.10 20.30 -4.16
CA LYS A 59 -12.08 20.79 -5.15
C LYS A 59 -11.52 20.79 -6.58
N GLY A 60 -10.83 19.69 -6.94
CA GLY A 60 -10.28 19.52 -8.26
C GLY A 60 -8.99 20.28 -8.54
N ARG A 61 -8.48 21.02 -7.58
CA ARG A 61 -7.24 21.80 -7.73
C ARG A 61 -6.11 21.13 -6.98
N GLU A 62 -4.95 21.08 -7.59
CA GLU A 62 -3.77 20.48 -6.98
C GLU A 62 -3.22 21.35 -5.86
N LEU A 63 -2.97 20.74 -4.71
CA LEU A 63 -2.36 21.39 -3.56
C LEU A 63 -0.85 21.42 -3.71
N LYS A 64 -0.18 22.31 -2.99
CA LYS A 64 1.28 22.33 -2.92
C LYS A 64 1.80 21.13 -2.15
N LYS A 65 1.06 20.71 -1.11
CA LYS A 65 1.41 19.55 -0.29
C LYS A 65 1.25 18.29 -1.11
N ARG A 66 2.23 17.39 -1.01
CA ARG A 66 2.19 16.10 -1.67
C ARG A 66 2.20 14.98 -0.64
N PHE A 67 1.68 13.84 -1.03
CA PHE A 67 1.70 12.63 -0.20
C PHE A 67 2.81 11.71 -0.67
N GLN A 68 3.64 11.26 0.27
CA GLN A 68 4.72 10.32 -0.02
C GLN A 68 4.42 9.00 0.69
N PRO A 69 3.76 8.04 0.03
CA PRO A 69 3.59 6.72 0.63
C PRO A 69 4.94 6.03 0.77
N ASP A 70 5.05 5.07 1.67
CA ASP A 70 6.28 4.32 1.85
C ASP A 70 6.72 3.66 0.55
N LEU A 71 5.77 3.06 -0.18
CA LEU A 71 6.02 2.46 -1.48
C LEU A 71 4.85 2.71 -2.41
N PHE A 72 5.14 2.80 -3.70
CA PHE A 72 4.13 2.80 -4.75
C PHE A 72 4.51 1.65 -5.68
N VAL A 73 3.74 0.57 -5.66
CA VAL A 73 4.12 -0.71 -6.26
C VAL A 73 3.29 -0.99 -7.51
N PHE A 74 3.93 -1.51 -8.56
CA PHE A 74 3.31 -1.75 -9.86
C PHE A 74 2.69 -0.48 -10.47
N ASN A 75 3.14 0.69 -10.03
CA ASN A 75 2.59 1.97 -10.45
C ASN A 75 1.08 2.10 -10.21
N CYS A 76 0.54 1.34 -9.26
CA CYS A 76 -0.89 1.35 -8.97
C CYS A 76 -1.26 1.09 -7.51
N LEU A 77 -0.36 0.55 -6.70
CA LEU A 77 -0.67 0.23 -5.31
C LEU A 77 0.04 1.18 -4.35
N VAL A 78 -0.75 1.92 -3.57
CA VAL A 78 -0.23 2.74 -2.48
C VAL A 78 0.02 1.82 -1.28
N VAL A 79 1.23 1.84 -0.73
CA VAL A 79 1.60 0.93 0.36
C VAL A 79 2.15 1.73 1.54
N GLU A 80 1.55 1.52 2.71
CA GLU A 80 2.02 2.08 3.97
C GLU A 80 2.47 0.96 4.89
N LEU A 81 3.65 1.11 5.46
CA LEU A 81 4.24 0.12 6.37
C LEU A 81 4.18 0.62 7.80
N LYS A 82 3.92 -0.30 8.72
CA LYS A 82 3.92 -0.02 10.16
C LYS A 82 4.70 -1.10 10.89
N SER A 83 5.22 -0.75 12.07
CA SER A 83 5.81 -1.71 12.99
C SER A 83 5.28 -1.38 14.38
N VAL A 84 4.01 -1.69 14.61
CA VAL A 84 3.29 -1.43 15.86
C VAL A 84 2.69 -2.73 16.39
N SER A 85 2.38 -2.79 17.68
CA SER A 85 1.83 -4.00 18.28
C SER A 85 0.52 -4.43 17.62
N ASN A 86 -0.35 -3.48 17.32
CA ASN A 86 -1.62 -3.72 16.65
C ASN A 86 -1.96 -2.55 15.76
N LEU A 87 -2.53 -2.84 14.58
CA LEU A 87 -3.08 -1.78 13.75
C LEU A 87 -4.29 -1.15 14.44
N LEU A 88 -4.35 0.18 14.42
CA LEU A 88 -5.44 0.93 15.02
C LEU A 88 -6.34 1.51 13.92
N ASP A 89 -7.58 1.82 14.29
CA ASP A 89 -8.53 2.44 13.36
C ASP A 89 -7.97 3.73 12.76
N GLU A 90 -7.20 4.49 13.54
CA GLU A 90 -6.60 5.73 13.04
C GLU A 90 -5.56 5.49 11.94
N HIS A 91 -4.85 4.36 11.95
CA HIS A 91 -3.92 4.00 10.88
C HIS A 91 -4.67 3.76 9.58
N GLU A 92 -5.81 3.08 9.68
CA GLU A 92 -6.65 2.78 8.51
C GLU A 92 -7.29 4.05 7.97
N ALA A 93 -7.82 4.89 8.87
CA ALA A 93 -8.44 6.15 8.49
C ALA A 93 -7.44 7.08 7.78
N GLU A 94 -6.21 7.11 8.25
CA GLU A 94 -5.16 7.93 7.62
C GLU A 94 -4.90 7.49 6.19
N LEU A 95 -4.72 6.19 5.96
CA LEU A 95 -4.50 5.68 4.61
C LEU A 95 -5.70 5.98 3.71
N MET A 96 -6.93 5.73 4.21
CA MET A 96 -8.13 6.00 3.44
C MET A 96 -8.23 7.48 3.05
N ASN A 97 -7.88 8.39 3.98
CA ASN A 97 -7.88 9.81 3.71
C ASN A 97 -6.89 10.16 2.60
N TYR A 98 -5.68 9.59 2.64
CA TYR A 98 -4.69 9.86 1.60
C TYR A 98 -5.09 9.28 0.25
N LEU A 99 -5.70 8.09 0.23
CA LEU A 99 -6.21 7.54 -1.03
C LEU A 99 -7.25 8.48 -1.65
N ARG A 100 -8.14 9.02 -0.80
CA ARG A 100 -9.20 9.91 -1.28
C ARG A 100 -8.65 11.20 -1.85
N ILE A 101 -7.72 11.86 -1.16
CA ILE A 101 -7.20 13.16 -1.63
C ILE A 101 -6.19 13.03 -2.75
N THR A 102 -5.60 11.87 -2.95
CA THR A 102 -4.70 11.62 -4.08
C THR A 102 -5.42 10.95 -5.25
N LYS A 103 -6.69 10.59 -5.06
CA LYS A 103 -7.52 9.91 -6.06
C LYS A 103 -6.93 8.56 -6.50
N GLN A 104 -6.30 7.86 -5.56
CA GLN A 104 -5.76 6.52 -5.80
C GLN A 104 -6.80 5.48 -5.41
N PRO A 105 -7.05 4.47 -6.26
CA PRO A 105 -8.11 3.51 -5.98
C PRO A 105 -7.76 2.41 -4.99
N VAL A 106 -6.48 2.04 -4.85
CA VAL A 106 -6.11 0.88 -4.03
C VAL A 106 -4.94 1.20 -3.13
N GLY A 107 -5.08 0.83 -1.85
CA GLY A 107 -3.99 0.95 -0.88
C GLY A 107 -3.86 -0.30 -0.03
N TYR A 108 -2.67 -0.53 0.47
CA TYR A 108 -2.34 -1.60 1.39
C TYR A 108 -1.69 -1.04 2.64
N LEU A 109 -2.14 -1.51 3.79
CA LEU A 109 -1.55 -1.20 5.07
C LEU A 109 -0.95 -2.50 5.58
N ILE A 110 0.36 -2.53 5.81
CA ILE A 110 1.07 -3.74 6.22
C ILE A 110 1.79 -3.46 7.53
N ASN A 111 1.51 -4.29 8.55
CA ASN A 111 2.11 -4.12 9.87
C ASN A 111 3.01 -5.30 10.21
N PHE A 112 4.28 -5.02 10.46
CA PHE A 112 5.30 -6.01 10.82
C PHE A 112 5.55 -6.08 12.33
N GLY A 113 4.79 -5.32 13.12
CA GLY A 113 5.04 -5.24 14.57
C GLY A 113 4.18 -6.16 15.42
N HIS A 114 3.23 -6.86 14.81
CA HIS A 114 2.35 -7.76 15.55
C HIS A 114 3.06 -9.10 15.82
N ALA A 115 3.00 -9.57 17.09
CA ALA A 115 3.80 -10.72 17.52
C ALA A 115 3.45 -12.03 16.83
N ASP A 116 2.15 -12.29 16.61
CA ASP A 116 1.70 -13.60 16.17
C ASP A 116 1.70 -13.78 14.65
N SER A 117 1.47 -12.68 13.91
CA SER A 117 1.36 -12.76 12.46
C SER A 117 1.50 -11.36 11.85
N MET A 118 1.87 -11.32 10.58
CA MET A 118 1.85 -10.06 9.85
C MET A 118 0.39 -9.65 9.64
N GLU A 119 0.04 -8.44 10.10
CA GLU A 119 -1.29 -7.88 9.84
C GLU A 119 -1.24 -7.09 8.55
N TRP A 120 -2.27 -7.21 7.72
CA TRP A 120 -2.38 -6.38 6.53
C TRP A 120 -3.84 -6.18 6.15
N LYS A 121 -4.10 -5.05 5.51
CA LYS A 121 -5.44 -4.71 5.03
C LYS A 121 -5.36 -4.07 3.67
N ARG A 122 -6.34 -4.35 2.84
CA ARG A 122 -6.49 -3.81 1.51
C ARG A 122 -7.70 -2.89 1.47
N PHE A 123 -7.51 -1.72 0.88
CA PHE A 123 -8.58 -0.70 0.77
C PHE A 123 -8.82 -0.37 -0.68
N ILE A 124 -10.08 -0.26 -1.06
CA ILE A 124 -10.48 0.09 -2.43
C ILE A 124 -11.45 1.25 -2.38
N LEU A 125 -11.15 2.30 -3.15
CA LEU A 125 -12.08 3.39 -3.40
C LEU A 125 -12.56 3.25 -4.84
N SER A 126 -13.75 2.64 -5.02
CA SER A 126 -14.28 2.29 -6.33
C SER A 126 -14.45 3.50 -7.24
N GLU A 127 -14.71 4.66 -6.66
CA GLU A 127 -14.90 5.91 -7.42
C GLU A 127 -13.67 6.33 -8.22
N PHE A 128 -12.48 5.84 -7.85
CA PHE A 128 -11.23 6.19 -8.53
C PHE A 128 -10.69 5.08 -9.41
N ILE A 129 -11.41 3.97 -9.55
CA ILE A 129 -11.01 2.90 -10.44
C ILE A 129 -11.08 3.40 -11.88
N PRO A 130 -10.00 3.24 -12.68
CA PRO A 130 -10.03 3.66 -14.07
C PRO A 130 -11.20 3.00 -14.83
N GLN A 131 -11.90 3.79 -15.64
CA GLN A 131 -13.10 3.36 -16.36
C GLN A 131 -12.84 2.07 -17.17
N SER A 132 -11.70 2.01 -17.85
CA SER A 132 -11.34 0.85 -18.67
C SER A 132 -11.23 -0.43 -17.85
N LEU A 133 -10.75 -0.33 -16.61
CA LEU A 133 -10.60 -1.50 -15.73
C LEU A 133 -11.92 -1.90 -15.12
N SER A 134 -12.78 -0.93 -14.76
CA SER A 134 -14.08 -1.25 -14.18
C SER A 134 -14.99 -1.91 -15.22
N GLU A 135 -14.87 -1.57 -16.52
CA GLU A 135 -15.60 -2.23 -17.59
C GLU A 135 -15.16 -3.68 -17.76
N ASN A 136 -13.90 -3.97 -17.53
CA ASN A 136 -13.34 -5.32 -17.64
C ASN A 136 -13.71 -6.23 -16.47
N GLU A 137 -14.31 -5.69 -15.43
CA GLU A 137 -14.75 -6.45 -14.27
C GLU A 137 -16.07 -7.18 -14.50
N HIS A 138 -16.73 -6.93 -15.60
CA HIS A 138 -18.05 -7.51 -15.90
C HIS A 138 -18.00 -8.90 -16.52
#